data_de43058b7ab19d950cb7b1a3af68c027
#
_entry.id   de43058b7ab19d950cb7b1a3af68c027
#
_cell.length_a   1.000
_cell.length_b   1.000
_cell.length_c   1.000
_cell.angle_alpha   90.00
_cell.angle_beta   90.00
_cell.angle_gamma   90.00
#
_symmetry.space_group_name_H-M   'P 1'
#
loop_
_entity.id
_entity.type
_entity.pdbx_description
1 polymer ?
#
loop_
_entity_poly.entity_id
_entity_poly.type
_entity_poly.pdbx_seq_one_letter_code
_entity_poly.pdbx_strand_id
1 'polypeptide(L)'
;DFLSHLNEAEKNSIKNALLAIAQIEVSVKTFWGNLYNHLPKPEFNGLGSTFAECEFRHSEAYSRLLDVLGYNDEFENLISIPIIKERVDYLQSALSKANSDDKKEYANTLILFSILIENVSLFSQFAIILSFTRFKGYMKNVSNIIAWTSIDEQLHANAGMYIINKIKAENPEFFDTESINKIRFMVTESIDIESRLLDWIFEQGELEFINKKDLLNFMK
;
A
#
# COMPACT_ATOMS: atom_id res chain seq x y z
N ASP A 1 2.82 -27.34 11.15
CA ASP A 1 2.06 -26.66 10.10
C ASP A 1 0.94 -25.81 10.75
N PHE A 2 1.15 -24.48 10.82
CA PHE A 2 0.21 -23.59 11.47
C PHE A 2 -1.14 -23.49 10.72
N LEU A 3 -1.14 -23.71 9.39
CA LEU A 3 -2.37 -23.68 8.58
C LEU A 3 -3.37 -24.77 8.98
N SER A 4 -2.90 -25.88 9.52
CA SER A 4 -3.78 -26.96 10.02
C SER A 4 -4.60 -26.56 11.25
N HIS A 5 -4.22 -25.49 11.94
CA HIS A 5 -4.89 -24.97 13.15
C HIS A 5 -5.83 -23.79 12.87
N LEU A 6 -5.94 -23.37 11.60
CA LEU A 6 -6.76 -22.26 11.18
C LEU A 6 -8.05 -22.76 10.51
N ASN A 7 -9.16 -22.07 10.73
CA ASN A 7 -10.40 -22.30 9.98
C ASN A 7 -10.30 -21.69 8.57
N GLU A 8 -11.28 -21.95 7.70
CA GLU A 8 -11.24 -21.51 6.30
C GLU A 8 -11.29 -19.98 6.16
N ALA A 9 -12.06 -19.27 6.99
CA ALA A 9 -12.09 -17.81 6.98
C ALA A 9 -10.72 -17.21 7.33
N GLU A 10 -10.04 -17.79 8.32
CA GLU A 10 -8.69 -17.37 8.73
C GLU A 10 -7.64 -17.63 7.64
N LYS A 11 -7.65 -18.79 7.01
CA LYS A 11 -6.75 -19.12 5.89
C LYS A 11 -6.98 -18.17 4.71
N ASN A 12 -8.24 -17.94 4.35
CA ASN A 12 -8.61 -17.06 3.28
C ASN A 12 -8.17 -15.61 3.55
N SER A 13 -8.41 -15.10 4.75
CA SER A 13 -8.01 -13.74 5.13
C SER A 13 -6.49 -13.54 5.08
N ILE A 14 -5.69 -14.52 5.53
CA ILE A 14 -4.23 -14.50 5.41
C ILE A 14 -3.80 -14.48 3.95
N LYS A 15 -4.31 -15.43 3.15
CA LYS A 15 -4.00 -15.54 1.73
C LYS A 15 -4.30 -14.23 0.99
N ASN A 16 -5.54 -13.75 1.11
CA ASN A 16 -6.00 -12.58 0.37
C ASN A 16 -5.28 -11.29 0.83
N ALA A 17 -4.98 -11.14 2.13
CA ALA A 17 -4.19 -10.03 2.63
C ALA A 17 -2.76 -10.04 2.07
N LEU A 18 -2.07 -11.19 2.07
CA LEU A 18 -0.72 -11.31 1.50
C LEU A 18 -0.68 -11.08 -0.01
N LEU A 19 -1.67 -11.57 -0.75
CA LEU A 19 -1.81 -11.31 -2.19
C LEU A 19 -2.03 -9.82 -2.47
N ALA A 20 -2.86 -9.14 -1.65
CA ALA A 20 -3.12 -7.71 -1.79
C ALA A 20 -1.88 -6.85 -1.51
N ILE A 21 -1.06 -7.21 -0.49
CA ILE A 21 0.21 -6.54 -0.19
C ILE A 21 1.18 -6.74 -1.37
N ALA A 22 1.42 -7.98 -1.78
CA ALA A 22 2.37 -8.30 -2.84
C ALA A 22 2.04 -7.58 -4.16
N GLN A 23 0.74 -7.33 -4.44
CA GLN A 23 0.32 -6.61 -5.64
C GLN A 23 0.74 -5.12 -5.60
N ILE A 24 0.63 -4.44 -4.46
CA ILE A 24 1.04 -3.02 -4.33
C ILE A 24 2.54 -2.88 -4.52
N GLU A 25 3.34 -3.70 -3.88
CA GLU A 25 4.80 -3.66 -3.86
C GLU A 25 5.43 -3.70 -5.27
N VAL A 26 4.72 -4.27 -6.24
CA VAL A 26 5.17 -4.25 -7.64
C VAL A 26 5.12 -2.83 -8.23
N SER A 27 4.22 -1.98 -7.75
CA SER A 27 3.91 -0.67 -8.36
C SER A 27 4.68 0.49 -7.73
N VAL A 28 4.90 0.49 -6.40
CA VAL A 28 5.42 1.67 -5.66
C VAL A 28 6.89 1.97 -5.93
N LYS A 29 7.74 0.96 -6.16
CA LYS A 29 9.16 1.16 -6.45
C LYS A 29 9.44 2.07 -7.64
N THR A 30 8.61 2.03 -8.67
CA THR A 30 8.74 2.88 -9.85
C THR A 30 8.49 4.35 -9.51
N PHE A 31 7.56 4.64 -8.63
CA PHE A 31 7.27 5.99 -8.18
C PHE A 31 8.49 6.63 -7.48
N TRP A 32 9.03 5.98 -6.46
CA TRP A 32 10.19 6.48 -5.73
C TRP A 32 11.44 6.59 -6.60
N GLY A 33 11.68 5.62 -7.49
CA GLY A 33 12.81 5.64 -8.42
C GLY A 33 12.80 6.82 -9.39
N ASN A 34 11.63 7.39 -9.68
CA ASN A 34 11.47 8.56 -10.55
C ASN A 34 11.50 9.91 -9.83
N LEU A 35 11.65 9.93 -8.50
CA LEU A 35 11.56 11.14 -7.69
C LEU A 35 12.49 12.26 -8.18
N TYR A 36 13.74 11.93 -8.56
CA TYR A 36 14.73 12.89 -9.03
C TYR A 36 14.35 13.57 -10.35
N ASN A 37 13.59 12.93 -11.20
CA ASN A 37 13.17 13.49 -12.48
C ASN A 37 12.27 14.72 -12.30
N HIS A 38 11.53 14.79 -11.20
CA HIS A 38 10.60 15.88 -10.87
C HIS A 38 11.16 16.85 -9.82
N LEU A 39 12.06 16.36 -8.96
CA LEU A 39 12.70 17.11 -7.88
C LEU A 39 14.23 17.02 -8.05
N PRO A 40 14.84 17.84 -8.96
CA PRO A 40 16.20 17.64 -9.42
C PRO A 40 17.25 18.17 -8.42
N LYS A 41 17.23 17.68 -7.20
CA LYS A 41 18.26 17.92 -6.18
C LYS A 41 18.97 16.60 -5.85
N PRO A 42 20.31 16.62 -5.65
CA PRO A 42 21.08 15.40 -5.37
C PRO A 42 20.54 14.59 -4.18
N GLU A 43 20.00 15.26 -3.16
CA GLU A 43 19.41 14.63 -1.98
C GLU A 43 18.19 13.79 -2.34
N PHE A 44 17.34 14.27 -3.27
CA PHE A 44 16.17 13.52 -3.74
C PHE A 44 16.55 12.36 -4.65
N ASN A 45 17.66 12.44 -5.38
CA ASN A 45 18.20 11.30 -6.11
C ASN A 45 18.60 10.18 -5.13
N GLY A 46 19.34 10.54 -4.08
CA GLY A 46 19.73 9.60 -3.03
C GLY A 46 18.52 8.98 -2.33
N LEU A 47 17.57 9.82 -1.91
CA LEU A 47 16.34 9.36 -1.24
C LEU A 47 15.53 8.42 -2.14
N GLY A 48 15.24 8.83 -3.38
CA GLY A 48 14.45 8.03 -4.32
C GLY A 48 15.10 6.70 -4.65
N SER A 49 16.42 6.67 -4.83
CA SER A 49 17.17 5.43 -5.08
C SER A 49 17.12 4.48 -3.87
N THR A 50 17.24 5.02 -2.65
CA THR A 50 17.18 4.23 -1.42
C THR A 50 15.78 3.64 -1.21
N PHE A 51 14.73 4.43 -1.43
CA PHE A 51 13.36 3.97 -1.29
C PHE A 51 13.00 2.95 -2.38
N ALA A 52 13.38 3.19 -3.63
CA ALA A 52 13.16 2.21 -4.71
C ALA A 52 13.86 0.87 -4.44
N GLU A 53 15.04 0.87 -3.81
CA GLU A 53 15.76 -0.34 -3.40
C GLU A 53 15.04 -1.03 -2.24
N CYS A 54 14.50 -0.27 -1.29
CA CYS A 54 13.68 -0.77 -0.19
C CYS A 54 12.44 -1.49 -0.72
N GLU A 55 11.67 -0.87 -1.63
CA GLU A 55 10.50 -1.47 -2.28
C GLU A 55 10.84 -2.72 -3.10
N PHE A 56 12.03 -2.75 -3.72
CA PHE A 56 12.51 -3.96 -4.36
C PHE A 56 12.67 -5.11 -3.36
N ARG A 57 13.26 -4.85 -2.18
CA ARG A 57 13.39 -5.88 -1.12
C ARG A 57 12.05 -6.34 -0.59
N HIS A 58 11.09 -5.41 -0.41
CA HIS A 58 9.73 -5.77 -0.02
C HIS A 58 9.09 -6.70 -1.05
N SER A 59 9.15 -6.35 -2.33
CA SER A 59 8.58 -7.17 -3.40
C SER A 59 9.22 -8.57 -3.45
N GLU A 60 10.54 -8.70 -3.27
CA GLU A 60 11.24 -10.00 -3.19
C GLU A 60 10.82 -10.80 -1.95
N ALA A 61 10.69 -10.14 -0.78
CA ALA A 61 10.27 -10.81 0.44
C ALA A 61 8.84 -11.37 0.32
N TYR A 62 7.90 -10.60 -0.23
CA TYR A 62 6.53 -11.06 -0.45
C TYR A 62 6.44 -12.12 -1.55
N SER A 63 7.18 -11.99 -2.65
CA SER A 63 7.27 -13.04 -3.68
C SER A 63 7.76 -14.35 -3.07
N ARG A 64 8.82 -14.31 -2.26
CA ARG A 64 9.34 -15.49 -1.58
C ARG A 64 8.34 -16.07 -0.58
N LEU A 65 7.60 -15.23 0.11
CA LEU A 65 6.57 -15.65 1.06
C LEU A 65 5.41 -16.38 0.34
N LEU A 66 4.94 -15.84 -0.79
CA LEU A 66 3.90 -16.48 -1.60
C LEU A 66 4.38 -17.83 -2.15
N ASP A 67 5.61 -17.93 -2.63
CA ASP A 67 6.24 -19.18 -3.09
C ASP A 67 6.25 -20.25 -1.97
N VAL A 68 6.72 -19.89 -0.77
CA VAL A 68 6.78 -20.81 0.38
C VAL A 68 5.39 -21.27 0.85
N LEU A 69 4.38 -20.40 0.72
CA LEU A 69 3.00 -20.70 1.10
C LEU A 69 2.22 -21.40 0.00
N GLY A 70 2.76 -21.49 -1.23
CA GLY A 70 2.13 -22.13 -2.39
C GLY A 70 1.03 -21.29 -3.03
N TYR A 71 1.15 -19.93 -2.99
CA TYR A 71 0.14 -19.00 -3.53
C TYR A 71 0.55 -18.36 -4.87
N ASN A 72 1.53 -18.91 -5.57
CA ASN A 72 2.00 -18.35 -6.86
C ASN A 72 0.92 -18.37 -7.94
N ASP A 73 0.18 -19.48 -8.07
CA ASP A 73 -0.89 -19.59 -9.06
C ASP A 73 -2.01 -18.59 -8.80
N GLU A 74 -2.36 -18.37 -7.52
CA GLU A 74 -3.34 -17.35 -7.14
C GLU A 74 -2.83 -15.94 -7.45
N PHE A 75 -1.55 -15.67 -7.26
CA PHE A 75 -0.97 -14.37 -7.58
C PHE A 75 -0.96 -14.11 -9.10
N GLU A 76 -0.58 -15.09 -9.91
CA GLU A 76 -0.62 -14.98 -11.38
C GLU A 76 -2.03 -14.68 -11.91
N ASN A 77 -3.05 -15.23 -11.27
CA ASN A 77 -4.45 -15.05 -11.64
C ASN A 77 -5.14 -13.88 -10.93
N LEU A 78 -4.43 -13.17 -10.06
CA LEU A 78 -4.99 -12.15 -9.15
C LEU A 78 -5.71 -11.03 -9.89
N ILE A 79 -5.19 -10.59 -11.04
CA ILE A 79 -5.76 -9.53 -11.88
C ILE A 79 -7.15 -9.88 -12.46
N SER A 80 -7.54 -11.15 -12.46
CA SER A 80 -8.89 -11.58 -12.86
C SER A 80 -9.97 -11.24 -11.84
N ILE A 81 -9.57 -10.92 -10.61
CA ILE A 81 -10.47 -10.54 -9.52
C ILE A 81 -10.86 -9.06 -9.71
N PRO A 82 -12.16 -8.73 -9.83
CA PRO A 82 -12.59 -7.38 -10.21
C PRO A 82 -12.06 -6.27 -9.30
N ILE A 83 -12.09 -6.46 -7.97
CA ILE A 83 -11.60 -5.43 -7.04
C ILE A 83 -10.07 -5.25 -7.11
N ILE A 84 -9.33 -6.31 -7.36
CA ILE A 84 -7.88 -6.23 -7.56
C ILE A 84 -7.57 -5.49 -8.87
N LYS A 85 -8.28 -5.83 -9.95
CA LYS A 85 -8.14 -5.12 -11.22
C LYS A 85 -8.43 -3.63 -11.06
N GLU A 86 -9.50 -3.26 -10.39
CA GLU A 86 -9.86 -1.88 -10.11
C GLU A 86 -8.76 -1.15 -9.32
N ARG A 87 -8.20 -1.78 -8.28
CA ARG A 87 -7.10 -1.27 -7.49
C ARG A 87 -5.85 -1.05 -8.35
N VAL A 88 -5.50 -2.01 -9.21
CA VAL A 88 -4.37 -1.90 -10.13
C VAL A 88 -4.58 -0.78 -11.13
N ASP A 89 -5.77 -0.67 -11.73
CA ASP A 89 -6.11 0.40 -12.69
C ASP A 89 -6.00 1.79 -12.03
N TYR A 90 -6.46 1.92 -10.79
CA TYR A 90 -6.32 3.12 -9.97
C TYR A 90 -4.84 3.51 -9.75
N LEU A 91 -4.00 2.55 -9.34
CA LEU A 91 -2.56 2.76 -9.13
C LEU A 91 -1.84 3.11 -10.45
N GLN A 92 -2.15 2.43 -11.53
CA GLN A 92 -1.54 2.71 -12.85
C GLN A 92 -1.95 4.08 -13.39
N SER A 93 -3.19 4.51 -13.18
CA SER A 93 -3.64 5.86 -13.50
C SER A 93 -2.84 6.91 -12.72
N ALA A 94 -2.59 6.66 -11.44
CA ALA A 94 -1.77 7.54 -10.60
C ALA A 94 -0.31 7.58 -11.06
N LEU A 95 0.31 6.44 -11.37
CA LEU A 95 1.68 6.36 -11.91
C LEU A 95 1.82 7.10 -13.25
N SER A 96 0.81 7.00 -14.12
CA SER A 96 0.77 7.76 -15.38
C SER A 96 0.81 9.27 -15.13
N LYS A 97 0.06 9.76 -14.13
CA LYS A 97 0.05 11.17 -13.71
C LYS A 97 1.37 11.60 -13.04
N ALA A 98 2.06 10.68 -12.36
CA ALA A 98 3.37 10.92 -11.78
C ALA A 98 4.47 11.18 -12.84
N ASN A 99 4.24 10.78 -14.08
CA ASN A 99 5.13 11.06 -15.21
C ASN A 99 4.76 12.33 -16.00
N SER A 100 3.75 13.08 -15.52
CA SER A 100 3.34 14.34 -16.13
C SER A 100 4.37 15.45 -15.91
N ASP A 101 4.58 16.30 -16.91
CA ASP A 101 5.36 17.53 -16.77
C ASP A 101 4.63 18.62 -15.96
N ASP A 102 3.35 18.42 -15.67
CA ASP A 102 2.55 19.31 -14.82
C ASP A 102 2.95 19.13 -13.34
N LYS A 103 3.66 20.11 -12.81
CA LYS A 103 4.16 20.13 -11.43
C LYS A 103 3.04 20.09 -10.37
N LYS A 104 1.88 20.69 -10.68
CA LYS A 104 0.71 20.67 -9.80
C LYS A 104 0.11 19.25 -9.75
N GLU A 105 0.03 18.57 -10.89
CA GLU A 105 -0.43 17.20 -10.97
C GLU A 105 0.54 16.25 -10.28
N TYR A 106 1.84 16.46 -10.45
CA TYR A 106 2.87 15.70 -9.73
C TYR A 106 2.74 15.84 -8.20
N ALA A 107 2.52 17.07 -7.69
CA ALA A 107 2.33 17.31 -6.25
C ALA A 107 1.10 16.55 -5.70
N ASN A 108 0.00 16.49 -6.44
CA ASN A 108 -1.18 15.69 -6.07
C ASN A 108 -0.87 14.19 -6.08
N THR A 109 -0.11 13.72 -7.05
CA THR A 109 0.29 12.31 -7.16
C THR A 109 1.25 11.91 -6.03
N LEU A 110 2.14 12.81 -5.63
CA LEU A 110 3.03 12.59 -4.48
C LEU A 110 2.22 12.39 -3.19
N ILE A 111 1.13 13.15 -2.99
CA ILE A 111 0.22 12.95 -1.85
C ILE A 111 -0.42 11.56 -1.90
N LEU A 112 -0.90 11.14 -3.07
CA LEU A 112 -1.50 9.83 -3.25
C LEU A 112 -0.54 8.71 -2.85
N PHE A 113 0.67 8.70 -3.43
CA PHE A 113 1.64 7.63 -3.16
C PHE A 113 2.12 7.65 -1.72
N SER A 114 2.64 8.78 -1.25
CA SER A 114 3.30 8.86 0.04
C SER A 114 2.37 8.82 1.26
N ILE A 115 1.08 9.12 1.09
CA ILE A 115 0.13 9.14 2.21
C ILE A 115 -0.91 8.03 2.07
N LEU A 116 -1.60 7.95 0.92
CA LEU A 116 -2.73 7.02 0.80
C LEU A 116 -2.24 5.58 0.55
N ILE A 117 -1.23 5.39 -0.30
CA ILE A 117 -0.72 4.04 -0.58
C ILE A 117 0.14 3.55 0.58
N GLU A 118 1.15 4.30 0.98
CA GLU A 118 2.10 3.89 2.02
C GLU A 118 1.47 3.74 3.42
N ASN A 119 0.46 4.53 3.76
CA ASN A 119 -0.16 4.47 5.08
C ASN A 119 -1.56 3.86 5.11
N VAL A 120 -2.40 4.10 4.10
CA VAL A 120 -3.80 3.65 4.15
C VAL A 120 -3.93 2.27 3.54
N SER A 121 -3.44 2.11 2.29
CA SER A 121 -3.68 0.90 1.52
C SER A 121 -2.95 -0.33 2.07
N LEU A 122 -1.74 -0.17 2.63
CA LEU A 122 -0.94 -1.30 3.15
C LEU A 122 -1.29 -1.64 4.61
N PHE A 123 -1.49 -0.63 5.45
CA PHE A 123 -1.59 -0.83 6.89
C PHE A 123 -2.82 -1.62 7.33
N SER A 124 -3.94 -1.60 6.58
CA SER A 124 -5.09 -2.44 6.89
C SER A 124 -4.77 -3.93 6.72
N GLN A 125 -4.04 -4.30 5.68
CA GLN A 125 -3.59 -5.68 5.46
C GLN A 125 -2.50 -6.09 6.45
N PHE A 126 -1.58 -5.19 6.80
CA PHE A 126 -0.59 -5.42 7.86
C PHE A 126 -1.28 -5.72 9.19
N ALA A 127 -2.31 -4.96 9.56
CA ALA A 127 -3.07 -5.17 10.79
C ALA A 127 -3.74 -6.55 10.82
N ILE A 128 -4.26 -7.04 9.69
CA ILE A 128 -4.82 -8.40 9.59
C ILE A 128 -3.75 -9.44 9.91
N ILE A 129 -2.61 -9.40 9.26
CA ILE A 129 -1.54 -10.40 9.47
C ILE A 129 -0.98 -10.33 10.90
N LEU A 130 -0.70 -9.12 11.40
CA LEU A 130 -0.18 -8.92 12.76
C LEU A 130 -1.15 -9.38 13.84
N SER A 131 -2.47 -9.30 13.59
CA SER A 131 -3.50 -9.74 14.51
C SER A 131 -3.43 -11.24 14.82
N PHE A 132 -3.04 -12.08 13.86
CA PHE A 132 -2.84 -13.51 14.09
C PHE A 132 -1.72 -13.80 15.12
N THR A 133 -0.62 -13.05 15.05
CA THR A 133 0.43 -13.18 16.07
C THR A 133 -0.04 -12.64 17.42
N ARG A 134 -0.75 -11.52 17.42
CA ARG A 134 -1.22 -10.85 18.64
C ARG A 134 -2.24 -11.69 19.41
N PHE A 135 -3.21 -12.25 18.72
CA PHE A 135 -4.37 -12.92 19.37
C PHE A 135 -4.29 -14.44 19.37
N LYS A 136 -3.56 -15.05 18.42
CA LYS A 136 -3.44 -16.51 18.33
C LYS A 136 -2.02 -17.05 18.52
N GLY A 137 -1.01 -16.18 18.52
CA GLY A 137 0.40 -16.60 18.64
C GLY A 137 0.97 -17.26 17.38
N TYR A 138 0.25 -17.20 16.25
CA TYR A 138 0.66 -17.77 14.96
C TYR A 138 1.38 -16.75 14.06
N MET A 139 2.00 -17.22 13.00
CA MET A 139 2.62 -16.41 11.94
C MET A 139 3.74 -15.46 12.39
N LYS A 140 4.46 -15.77 13.47
CA LYS A 140 5.48 -14.88 14.03
C LYS A 140 6.55 -14.45 13.02
N ASN A 141 7.01 -15.36 12.15
CA ASN A 141 8.04 -15.04 11.15
C ASN A 141 7.47 -14.13 10.05
N VAL A 142 6.26 -14.37 9.60
CA VAL A 142 5.55 -13.49 8.65
C VAL A 142 5.31 -12.11 9.26
N SER A 143 4.85 -12.08 10.51
CA SER A 143 4.65 -10.83 11.25
C SER A 143 5.95 -10.03 11.44
N ASN A 144 7.12 -10.67 11.55
CA ASN A 144 8.39 -9.96 11.58
C ASN A 144 8.67 -9.25 10.24
N ILE A 145 8.40 -9.91 9.10
CA ILE A 145 8.54 -9.29 7.78
C ILE A 145 7.61 -8.07 7.70
N ILE A 146 6.32 -8.24 8.03
CA ILE A 146 5.34 -7.16 8.04
C ILE A 146 5.76 -5.99 8.96
N ALA A 147 6.29 -6.30 10.15
CA ALA A 147 6.73 -5.28 11.09
C ALA A 147 7.92 -4.47 10.56
N TRP A 148 8.87 -5.11 9.88
CA TRP A 148 9.98 -4.40 9.23
C TRP A 148 9.50 -3.55 8.06
N THR A 149 8.69 -4.11 7.16
CA THR A 149 8.06 -3.35 6.08
C THR A 149 7.32 -2.12 6.63
N SER A 150 6.49 -2.28 7.68
CA SER A 150 5.71 -1.17 8.22
C SER A 150 6.56 -0.02 8.79
N ILE A 151 7.78 -0.28 9.25
CA ILE A 151 8.72 0.76 9.68
C ILE A 151 9.23 1.54 8.47
N ASP A 152 9.54 0.84 7.38
CA ASP A 152 10.01 1.46 6.15
C ASP A 152 8.90 2.29 5.50
N GLU A 153 7.66 1.78 5.43
CA GLU A 153 6.51 2.52 4.89
C GLU A 153 6.19 3.79 5.71
N GLN A 154 6.33 3.72 7.03
CA GLN A 154 6.20 4.91 7.87
C GLN A 154 7.29 5.96 7.55
N LEU A 155 8.52 5.51 7.25
CA LEU A 155 9.60 6.40 6.84
C LEU A 155 9.32 7.02 5.46
N HIS A 156 8.83 6.22 4.50
CA HIS A 156 8.43 6.69 3.17
C HIS A 156 7.35 7.77 3.26
N ALA A 157 6.31 7.51 4.03
CA ALA A 157 5.23 8.47 4.27
C ALA A 157 5.71 9.77 4.93
N ASN A 158 6.57 9.68 5.95
CA ASN A 158 7.15 10.85 6.61
C ASN A 158 8.00 11.70 5.66
N ALA A 159 8.80 11.06 4.81
CA ALA A 159 9.60 11.74 3.80
C ALA A 159 8.72 12.42 2.75
N GLY A 160 7.68 11.72 2.27
CA GLY A 160 6.69 12.28 1.35
C GLY A 160 5.96 13.48 1.94
N MET A 161 5.52 13.39 3.20
CA MET A 161 4.90 14.50 3.92
C MET A 161 5.84 15.71 4.03
N TYR A 162 7.11 15.47 4.31
CA TYR A 162 8.12 16.54 4.33
C TYR A 162 8.25 17.23 2.97
N ILE A 163 8.35 16.45 1.90
CA ILE A 163 8.45 16.97 0.52
C ILE A 163 7.20 17.78 0.16
N ILE A 164 6.01 17.25 0.43
CA ILE A 164 4.72 17.93 0.17
C ILE A 164 4.66 19.28 0.88
N ASN A 165 5.06 19.34 2.16
CA ASN A 165 5.10 20.59 2.92
C ASN A 165 6.10 21.60 2.34
N LYS A 166 7.23 21.14 1.79
CA LYS A 166 8.19 22.03 1.08
C LYS A 166 7.61 22.55 -0.22
N ILE A 167 7.00 21.67 -1.04
CA ILE A 167 6.34 22.08 -2.28
C ILE A 167 5.25 23.12 -1.97
N LYS A 168 4.43 22.88 -0.94
CA LYS A 168 3.36 23.80 -0.54
C LYS A 168 3.89 25.17 -0.08
N ALA A 169 5.03 25.20 0.61
CA ALA A 169 5.64 26.44 1.06
C ALA A 169 6.24 27.25 -0.12
N GLU A 170 6.81 26.57 -1.12
CA GLU A 170 7.44 27.18 -2.28
C GLU A 170 6.43 27.52 -3.40
N ASN A 171 5.33 26.76 -3.50
CA ASN A 171 4.31 26.85 -4.56
C ASN A 171 2.89 26.75 -3.96
N PRO A 172 2.45 27.71 -3.14
CA PRO A 172 1.15 27.64 -2.46
C PRO A 172 -0.03 27.57 -3.45
N GLU A 173 0.13 28.09 -4.68
CA GLU A 173 -0.85 28.04 -5.77
C GLU A 173 -1.18 26.63 -6.25
N PHE A 174 -0.32 25.64 -5.99
CA PHE A 174 -0.60 24.23 -6.32
C PHE A 174 -1.68 23.63 -5.39
N PHE A 175 -1.97 24.28 -4.27
CA PHE A 175 -2.91 23.83 -3.25
C PHE A 175 -4.15 24.75 -3.17
N ASP A 176 -4.62 25.21 -4.32
CA ASP A 176 -5.87 25.98 -4.43
C ASP A 176 -7.11 25.14 -4.11
N THR A 177 -8.28 25.78 -4.14
CA THR A 177 -9.57 25.11 -3.82
C THR A 177 -9.84 23.91 -4.71
N GLU A 178 -9.47 23.96 -5.99
CA GLU A 178 -9.66 22.84 -6.92
C GLU A 178 -8.79 21.65 -6.55
N SER A 179 -7.51 21.89 -6.26
CA SER A 179 -6.56 20.86 -5.82
C SER A 179 -6.99 20.23 -4.49
N ILE A 180 -7.43 21.04 -3.53
CA ILE A 180 -7.95 20.53 -2.24
C ILE A 180 -9.17 19.63 -2.46
N ASN A 181 -10.08 19.99 -3.34
CA ASN A 181 -11.24 19.16 -3.66
C ASN A 181 -10.84 17.85 -4.37
N LYS A 182 -9.84 17.92 -5.28
CA LYS A 182 -9.27 16.73 -5.94
C LYS A 182 -8.61 15.80 -4.91
N ILE A 183 -7.84 16.32 -3.96
CA ILE A 183 -7.23 15.55 -2.88
C ILE A 183 -8.31 14.87 -2.01
N ARG A 184 -9.36 15.59 -1.62
CA ARG A 184 -10.47 15.01 -0.86
C ARG A 184 -11.17 13.88 -1.62
N PHE A 185 -11.36 14.06 -2.93
CA PHE A 185 -11.92 13.01 -3.78
C PHE A 185 -11.00 11.77 -3.80
N MET A 186 -9.69 11.94 -4.00
CA MET A 186 -8.71 10.84 -3.97
C MET A 186 -8.73 10.08 -2.64
N VAL A 187 -8.83 10.79 -1.51
CA VAL A 187 -8.95 10.16 -0.17
C VAL A 187 -10.22 9.31 -0.09
N THR A 188 -11.35 9.85 -0.54
CA THR A 188 -12.63 9.12 -0.51
C THR A 188 -12.58 7.89 -1.41
N GLU A 189 -12.06 8.03 -2.62
CA GLU A 189 -11.93 6.95 -3.61
C GLU A 189 -10.98 5.84 -3.10
N SER A 190 -9.85 6.22 -2.52
CA SER A 190 -8.89 5.25 -1.94
C SER A 190 -9.54 4.44 -0.81
N ILE A 191 -10.23 5.10 0.13
CA ILE A 191 -10.90 4.40 1.24
C ILE A 191 -12.03 3.50 0.72
N ASP A 192 -12.75 3.91 -0.32
CA ASP A 192 -13.83 3.10 -0.92
C ASP A 192 -13.27 1.85 -1.59
N ILE A 193 -12.18 1.96 -2.35
CA ILE A 193 -11.48 0.82 -2.95
C ILE A 193 -11.00 -0.14 -1.85
N GLU A 194 -10.32 0.38 -0.82
CA GLU A 194 -9.83 -0.46 0.28
C GLU A 194 -11.00 -1.09 1.08
N SER A 195 -12.13 -0.39 1.22
CA SER A 195 -13.33 -0.96 1.85
C SER A 195 -13.85 -2.19 1.08
N ARG A 196 -13.88 -2.13 -0.25
CA ARG A 196 -14.29 -3.26 -1.09
C ARG A 196 -13.23 -4.36 -1.17
N LEU A 197 -11.95 -3.98 -1.06
CA LEU A 197 -10.86 -4.95 -0.91
C LEU A 197 -11.02 -5.76 0.39
N LEU A 198 -11.40 -5.11 1.49
CA LEU A 198 -11.68 -5.81 2.75
C LEU A 198 -12.88 -6.77 2.63
N ASP A 199 -13.92 -6.45 1.81
CA ASP A 199 -14.99 -7.40 1.52
C ASP A 199 -14.46 -8.67 0.84
N TRP A 200 -13.52 -8.53 -0.09
CA TRP A 200 -12.86 -9.66 -0.72
C TRP A 200 -11.93 -10.41 0.25
N ILE A 201 -11.17 -9.70 1.09
CA ILE A 201 -10.29 -10.36 2.07
C ILE A 201 -11.11 -11.22 3.03
N PHE A 202 -12.29 -10.76 3.44
CA PHE A 202 -13.19 -11.45 4.37
C PHE A 202 -14.36 -12.20 3.69
N GLU A 203 -14.24 -12.53 2.40
CA GLU A 203 -15.33 -13.20 1.66
C GLU A 203 -15.78 -14.55 2.24
N GLN A 204 -14.90 -15.23 3.00
CA GLN A 204 -15.21 -16.48 3.70
C GLN A 204 -15.61 -16.25 5.17
N GLY A 205 -15.76 -15.01 5.59
CA GLY A 205 -16.15 -14.60 6.94
C GLY A 205 -15.10 -13.70 7.61
N GLU A 206 -15.59 -12.86 8.52
CA GLU A 206 -14.73 -12.00 9.34
C GLU A 206 -14.04 -12.80 10.45
N LEU A 207 -12.94 -12.26 10.98
CA LEU A 207 -12.19 -12.84 12.07
C LEU A 207 -12.82 -12.45 13.43
N GLU A 208 -12.75 -13.32 14.42
CA GLU A 208 -13.29 -13.05 15.77
C GLU A 208 -12.59 -11.86 16.46
N PHE A 209 -11.33 -11.60 16.10
CA PHE A 209 -10.45 -10.63 16.79
C PHE A 209 -10.17 -9.36 15.99
N ILE A 210 -10.60 -9.27 14.74
CA ILE A 210 -10.55 -8.08 13.89
C ILE A 210 -11.60 -8.19 12.79
N ASN A 211 -12.28 -7.11 12.48
CA ASN A 211 -13.33 -7.06 11.45
C ASN A 211 -13.16 -5.86 10.54
N LYS A 212 -13.94 -5.82 9.45
CA LYS A 212 -13.90 -4.74 8.47
C LYS A 212 -14.13 -3.36 9.09
N LYS A 213 -15.07 -3.23 10.04
CA LYS A 213 -15.39 -1.96 10.67
C LYS A 213 -14.20 -1.41 11.47
N ASP A 214 -13.48 -2.27 12.18
CA ASP A 214 -12.30 -1.88 12.95
C ASP A 214 -11.20 -1.38 12.02
N LEU A 215 -10.97 -2.07 10.89
CA LEU A 215 -10.00 -1.67 9.88
C LEU A 215 -10.37 -0.36 9.18
N LEU A 216 -11.66 -0.16 8.84
CA LEU A 216 -12.13 1.10 8.27
C LEU A 216 -11.97 2.27 9.24
N ASN A 217 -12.17 2.06 10.55
CA ASN A 217 -11.92 3.08 11.55
C ASN A 217 -10.43 3.37 11.74
N PHE A 218 -9.59 2.36 11.56
CA PHE A 218 -8.12 2.50 11.63
C PHE A 218 -7.55 3.29 10.45
N MET A 219 -8.14 3.16 9.25
CA MET A 219 -7.71 3.89 8.04
C MET A 219 -8.18 5.36 8.00
N LYS A 220 -9.16 5.77 8.82
CA LYS A 220 -9.70 7.15 8.89
C LYS A 220 -8.96 8.02 9.88
#